data_8b44539b3f17ac8cb5f2be803b1aa781
#
_entry.id   8b44539b3f17ac8cb5f2be803b1aa781
#
_cell.length_a   1.000
_cell.length_b   1.000
_cell.length_c   1.000
_cell.angle_alpha   90.00
_cell.angle_beta   90.00
_cell.angle_gamma   90.00
#
_symmetry.space_group_name_H-M   'P 1'
#
loop_
_entity.id
_entity.type
_entity.pdbx_description
1 polymer ?
#
loop_
_entity_poly.entity_id
_entity_poly.type
_entity_poly.pdbx_seq_one_letter_code
_entity_poly.pdbx_strand_id
1 'polypeptide(L)'
;MSRNAALDWLNFLLADVRGGLGPYVSVFLLTEAGWNQATIGGVLTISGLIGISMHAPIGALIDATRAKRGLIVAGVAALSACAVAIAWFPTIPVVFAADVTMAILGAVFAPVVAAITLGLVHQDELAARLGRNAACDRTGNLFIAAVAAAVGTAFGQRAVFFLVPFFGVWTVWVVLSIPSHAIDHERARGWTHKGASLNEPIGWGPLLTDKPLLILASVAALFHLANAAMLPLLSQKLALGHPGQEAALTSAAIMVGQLVMVPASLLVARADRIGRKPLLLAAIAALVLRGVLCTLSGDAAWLIAVQVLDGVGIGLFDTLLPLILADIMRGTGRYNVARGLVGTIQGIGGSVSQAAGGFAVTWAGYEAAFLMLAGVALVPFFLVLTALPETRSP
;
A
#
# COMPACT_ATOMS: atom_id res chain seq x y z
N MET A 1 17.09 -24.55 -2.65
CA MET A 1 16.81 -23.51 -1.63
C MET A 1 15.86 -24.07 -0.59
N SER A 2 16.02 -23.80 0.72
CA SER A 2 15.04 -24.23 1.73
C SER A 2 13.70 -23.48 1.52
N ARG A 3 12.55 -24.11 1.95
CA ARG A 3 11.21 -23.50 1.81
C ARG A 3 11.12 -22.12 2.46
N ASN A 4 11.73 -21.99 3.64
CA ASN A 4 11.74 -20.74 4.40
C ASN A 4 12.56 -19.66 3.69
N ALA A 5 13.73 -20.00 3.15
CA ALA A 5 14.55 -19.07 2.38
C ALA A 5 13.85 -18.63 1.07
N ALA A 6 13.11 -19.53 0.42
CA ALA A 6 12.33 -19.17 -0.76
C ALA A 6 11.24 -18.16 -0.46
N LEU A 7 10.52 -18.32 0.67
CA LEU A 7 9.53 -17.34 1.11
C LEU A 7 10.15 -15.99 1.52
N ASP A 8 11.33 -16.01 2.15
CA ASP A 8 12.06 -14.78 2.52
C ASP A 8 12.40 -13.98 1.27
N TRP A 9 13.09 -14.61 0.32
CA TRP A 9 13.47 -13.97 -0.95
C TRP A 9 12.27 -13.56 -1.80
N LEU A 10 11.21 -14.36 -1.81
CA LEU A 10 9.99 -14.02 -2.54
C LEU A 10 9.36 -12.72 -2.01
N ASN A 11 9.20 -12.57 -0.68
CA ASN A 11 8.65 -11.34 -0.10
C ASN A 11 9.59 -10.16 -0.28
N PHE A 12 10.91 -10.36 -0.17
CA PHE A 12 11.91 -9.33 -0.38
C PHE A 12 11.88 -8.78 -1.82
N LEU A 13 11.89 -9.67 -2.83
CA LEU A 13 11.93 -9.28 -4.23
C LEU A 13 10.59 -8.75 -4.75
N LEU A 14 9.45 -9.26 -4.24
CA LEU A 14 8.13 -8.76 -4.60
C LEU A 14 7.81 -7.39 -4.01
N ALA A 15 8.58 -6.89 -3.06
CA ALA A 15 8.40 -5.57 -2.49
C ALA A 15 8.41 -4.47 -3.56
N ASP A 16 9.36 -4.54 -4.52
CA ASP A 16 9.42 -3.66 -5.70
C ASP A 16 8.18 -3.74 -6.58
N VAL A 17 7.78 -4.97 -6.83
CA VAL A 17 6.73 -5.31 -7.78
C VAL A 17 5.35 -4.86 -7.28
N ARG A 18 5.15 -4.72 -5.96
CA ARG A 18 3.85 -4.40 -5.35
C ARG A 18 3.51 -2.92 -5.28
N GLY A 19 4.47 -2.05 -5.21
CA GLY A 19 4.19 -0.63 -4.97
C GLY A 19 5.35 0.32 -5.16
N GLY A 20 6.54 -0.19 -5.50
CA GLY A 20 7.76 0.60 -5.57
C GLY A 20 7.75 1.69 -6.64
N LEU A 21 7.02 1.49 -7.73
CA LEU A 21 7.01 2.44 -8.85
C LEU A 21 6.09 3.66 -8.66
N GLY A 22 5.07 3.62 -7.81
CA GLY A 22 4.03 4.66 -7.75
C GLY A 22 4.56 6.10 -7.73
N PRO A 23 5.38 6.51 -6.76
CA PRO A 23 5.95 7.86 -6.74
C PRO A 23 6.88 8.15 -7.93
N TYR A 24 7.67 7.15 -8.39
CA TYR A 24 8.57 7.32 -9.53
C TYR A 24 7.83 7.52 -10.85
N VAL A 25 6.70 6.79 -11.06
CA VAL A 25 5.83 6.98 -12.24
C VAL A 25 5.32 8.41 -12.28
N SER A 26 4.81 8.94 -11.16
CA SER A 26 4.25 10.29 -11.12
C SER A 26 5.31 11.37 -11.39
N VAL A 27 6.53 11.20 -10.88
CA VAL A 27 7.65 12.09 -11.14
C VAL A 27 8.11 12.00 -12.60
N PHE A 28 8.30 10.79 -13.13
CA PHE A 28 8.71 10.56 -14.51
C PHE A 28 7.72 11.17 -15.53
N LEU A 29 6.42 10.97 -15.30
CA LEU A 29 5.38 11.54 -16.18
C LEU A 29 5.39 13.06 -16.15
N LEU A 30 5.69 13.67 -15.00
CA LEU A 30 5.78 15.11 -14.87
C LEU A 30 7.05 15.67 -15.52
N THR A 31 8.23 15.09 -15.19
CA THR A 31 9.53 15.70 -15.54
C THR A 31 10.03 15.32 -16.93
N GLU A 32 9.84 14.05 -17.35
CA GLU A 32 10.32 13.59 -18.66
C GLU A 32 9.23 13.53 -19.72
N ALA A 33 7.99 13.19 -19.36
CA ALA A 33 6.88 13.10 -20.31
C ALA A 33 6.07 14.40 -20.45
N GLY A 34 6.31 15.41 -19.57
CA GLY A 34 5.69 16.72 -19.64
C GLY A 34 4.18 16.76 -19.30
N TRP A 35 3.69 15.76 -18.56
CA TRP A 35 2.30 15.72 -18.15
C TRP A 35 2.03 16.71 -17.01
N ASN A 36 0.80 17.26 -16.98
CA ASN A 36 0.37 18.03 -15.81
C ASN A 36 -0.14 17.13 -14.68
N GLN A 37 -0.16 17.65 -13.47
CA GLN A 37 -0.51 16.92 -12.26
C GLN A 37 -1.98 16.45 -12.26
N ALA A 38 -2.90 17.21 -12.85
CA ALA A 38 -4.31 16.81 -12.96
C ALA A 38 -4.48 15.57 -13.86
N THR A 39 -3.77 15.52 -14.99
CA THR A 39 -3.78 14.35 -15.89
C THR A 39 -3.19 13.12 -15.19
N ILE A 40 -2.05 13.28 -14.52
CA ILE A 40 -1.42 12.19 -13.75
C ILE A 40 -2.39 11.69 -12.68
N GLY A 41 -2.92 12.57 -11.85
CA GLY A 41 -3.86 12.22 -10.79
C GLY A 41 -5.14 11.58 -11.31
N GLY A 42 -5.68 12.05 -12.43
CA GLY A 42 -6.87 11.50 -13.08
C GLY A 42 -6.65 10.06 -13.57
N VAL A 43 -5.53 9.80 -14.26
CA VAL A 43 -5.17 8.46 -14.73
C VAL A 43 -5.00 7.50 -13.54
N LEU A 44 -4.19 7.86 -12.54
CA LEU A 44 -3.96 7.04 -11.37
C LEU A 44 -5.24 6.76 -10.57
N THR A 45 -6.16 7.73 -10.51
CA THR A 45 -7.46 7.54 -9.85
C THR A 45 -8.32 6.50 -10.56
N ILE A 46 -8.51 6.64 -11.87
CA ILE A 46 -9.37 5.71 -12.63
C ILE A 46 -8.77 4.31 -12.61
N SER A 47 -7.47 4.18 -12.80
CA SER A 47 -6.76 2.89 -12.74
C SER A 47 -6.90 2.25 -11.36
N GLY A 48 -6.72 3.01 -10.29
CA GLY A 48 -6.87 2.52 -8.91
C GLY A 48 -8.29 2.05 -8.61
N LEU A 49 -9.31 2.78 -9.04
CA LEU A 49 -10.73 2.38 -8.87
C LEU A 49 -11.04 1.07 -9.63
N ILE A 50 -10.50 0.92 -10.86
CA ILE A 50 -10.62 -0.34 -11.61
C ILE A 50 -9.90 -1.47 -10.87
N GLY A 51 -8.69 -1.25 -10.35
CA GLY A 51 -7.96 -2.23 -9.56
C GLY A 51 -8.75 -2.71 -8.34
N ILE A 52 -9.36 -1.78 -7.59
CA ILE A 52 -10.18 -2.10 -6.41
C ILE A 52 -11.40 -2.95 -6.79
N SER A 53 -12.06 -2.65 -7.90
CA SER A 53 -13.23 -3.42 -8.38
C SER A 53 -12.88 -4.88 -8.70
N MET A 54 -11.61 -5.15 -9.01
CA MET A 54 -11.11 -6.48 -9.34
C MET A 54 -10.69 -7.32 -8.12
N HIS A 55 -10.64 -6.74 -6.90
CA HIS A 55 -10.18 -7.48 -5.71
C HIS A 55 -11.00 -8.74 -5.44
N ALA A 56 -12.33 -8.67 -5.49
CA ALA A 56 -13.19 -9.82 -5.23
C ALA A 56 -13.11 -10.90 -6.33
N PRO A 57 -13.20 -10.59 -7.64
CA PRO A 57 -12.97 -11.55 -8.71
C PRO A 57 -11.60 -12.22 -8.64
N ILE A 58 -10.55 -11.45 -8.32
CA ILE A 58 -9.18 -11.97 -8.21
C ILE A 58 -9.06 -12.92 -7.02
N GLY A 59 -9.63 -12.59 -5.86
CA GLY A 59 -9.66 -13.49 -4.71
C GLY A 59 -10.27 -14.84 -5.07
N ALA A 60 -11.42 -14.84 -5.74
CA ALA A 60 -12.08 -16.06 -6.21
C ALA A 60 -11.23 -16.86 -7.21
N LEU A 61 -10.54 -16.18 -8.13
CA LEU A 61 -9.61 -16.81 -9.08
C LEU A 61 -8.44 -17.49 -8.36
N ILE A 62 -7.85 -16.83 -7.35
CA ILE A 62 -6.73 -17.36 -6.57
C ILE A 62 -7.17 -18.61 -5.81
N ASP A 63 -8.36 -18.62 -5.22
CA ASP A 63 -8.90 -19.76 -4.50
C ASP A 63 -9.23 -20.94 -5.44
N ALA A 64 -9.72 -20.66 -6.63
CA ALA A 64 -10.05 -21.67 -7.62
C ALA A 64 -8.82 -22.32 -8.25
N THR A 65 -7.70 -21.59 -8.40
CA THR A 65 -6.54 -22.09 -9.12
C THR A 65 -5.57 -22.89 -8.26
N ARG A 66 -5.01 -23.96 -8.87
CA ARG A 66 -3.85 -24.68 -8.30
C ARG A 66 -2.51 -24.11 -8.79
N ALA A 67 -2.53 -23.28 -9.83
CA ALA A 67 -1.34 -22.72 -10.47
C ALA A 67 -0.83 -21.42 -9.79
N LYS A 68 -0.82 -21.37 -8.44
CA LYS A 68 -0.45 -20.15 -7.68
C LYS A 68 0.93 -19.58 -8.06
N ARG A 69 1.92 -20.45 -8.33
CA ARG A 69 3.24 -20.02 -8.82
C ARG A 69 3.15 -19.40 -10.20
N GLY A 70 2.35 -19.99 -11.09
CA GLY A 70 2.11 -19.48 -12.45
C GLY A 70 1.48 -18.08 -12.45
N LEU A 71 0.58 -17.79 -11.48
CA LEU A 71 0.01 -16.45 -11.30
C LEU A 71 1.09 -15.42 -10.96
N ILE A 72 2.04 -15.75 -10.08
CA ILE A 72 3.16 -14.84 -9.78
C ILE A 72 4.03 -14.64 -11.00
N VAL A 73 4.40 -15.71 -11.71
CA VAL A 73 5.25 -15.61 -12.92
C VAL A 73 4.58 -14.73 -13.99
N ALA A 74 3.31 -15.00 -14.30
CA ALA A 74 2.56 -14.22 -15.28
C ALA A 74 2.40 -12.76 -14.83
N GLY A 75 2.11 -12.54 -13.55
CA GLY A 75 1.98 -11.19 -12.99
C GLY A 75 3.28 -10.40 -13.06
N VAL A 76 4.41 -11.00 -12.68
CA VAL A 76 5.73 -10.36 -12.75
C VAL A 76 6.12 -10.05 -14.19
N ALA A 77 5.85 -10.97 -15.14
CA ALA A 77 6.10 -10.73 -16.57
C ALA A 77 5.25 -9.56 -17.10
N ALA A 78 3.96 -9.52 -16.76
CA ALA A 78 3.08 -8.44 -17.15
C ALA A 78 3.48 -7.09 -16.55
N LEU A 79 3.86 -7.05 -15.25
CA LEU A 79 4.37 -5.82 -14.62
C LEU A 79 5.67 -5.34 -15.25
N SER A 80 6.58 -6.26 -15.57
CA SER A 80 7.81 -5.93 -16.27
C SER A 80 7.54 -5.32 -17.64
N ALA A 81 6.59 -5.88 -18.38
CA ALA A 81 6.14 -5.32 -19.65
C ALA A 81 5.52 -3.93 -19.50
N CYS A 82 4.67 -3.73 -18.47
CA CYS A 82 4.08 -2.43 -18.16
C CYS A 82 5.15 -1.38 -17.83
N ALA A 83 6.11 -1.71 -16.96
CA ALA A 83 7.20 -0.80 -16.59
C ALA A 83 8.03 -0.37 -17.81
N VAL A 84 8.40 -1.33 -18.67
CA VAL A 84 9.12 -1.04 -19.90
C VAL A 84 8.27 -0.21 -20.87
N ALA A 85 6.97 -0.52 -20.99
CA ALA A 85 6.06 0.24 -21.86
C ALA A 85 5.94 1.71 -21.42
N ILE A 86 5.80 1.97 -20.12
CA ILE A 86 5.78 3.35 -19.57
C ILE A 86 7.10 4.06 -19.87
N ALA A 87 8.24 3.40 -19.67
CA ALA A 87 9.56 3.99 -19.89
C ALA A 87 9.80 4.41 -21.35
N TRP A 88 9.30 3.63 -22.32
CA TRP A 88 9.53 3.91 -23.74
C TRP A 88 8.42 4.70 -24.41
N PHE A 89 7.18 4.51 -23.99
CA PHE A 89 6.00 5.09 -24.62
C PHE A 89 5.08 5.76 -23.58
N PRO A 90 5.49 6.88 -22.95
CA PRO A 90 4.72 7.54 -21.88
C PRO A 90 3.53 8.34 -22.46
N THR A 91 2.71 7.70 -23.27
CA THR A 91 1.47 8.28 -23.81
C THR A 91 0.27 7.91 -22.92
N ILE A 92 -0.77 8.74 -22.90
CA ILE A 92 -1.95 8.52 -22.05
C ILE A 92 -2.53 7.11 -22.19
N PRO A 93 -2.78 6.56 -23.40
CA PRO A 93 -3.34 5.22 -23.55
C PRO A 93 -2.42 4.12 -23.00
N VAL A 94 -1.10 4.23 -23.23
CA VAL A 94 -0.14 3.24 -22.77
C VAL A 94 0.00 3.27 -21.26
N VAL A 95 0.18 4.47 -20.68
CA VAL A 95 0.30 4.64 -19.23
C VAL A 95 -0.99 4.19 -18.53
N PHE A 96 -2.15 4.56 -19.06
CA PHE A 96 -3.44 4.13 -18.51
C PHE A 96 -3.60 2.61 -18.53
N ALA A 97 -3.34 1.96 -19.66
CA ALA A 97 -3.43 0.50 -19.78
C ALA A 97 -2.42 -0.21 -18.87
N ALA A 98 -1.18 0.31 -18.79
CA ALA A 98 -0.16 -0.22 -17.90
C ALA A 98 -0.54 -0.05 -16.43
N ASP A 99 -1.01 1.13 -16.02
CA ASP A 99 -1.35 1.41 -14.63
C ASP A 99 -2.60 0.62 -14.18
N VAL A 100 -3.62 0.48 -15.03
CA VAL A 100 -4.76 -0.45 -14.78
C VAL A 100 -4.26 -1.87 -14.56
N THR A 101 -3.35 -2.36 -15.43
CA THR A 101 -2.77 -3.70 -15.30
C THR A 101 -2.00 -3.84 -13.99
N MET A 102 -1.18 -2.85 -13.64
CA MET A 102 -0.41 -2.82 -12.40
C MET A 102 -1.32 -2.79 -11.17
N ALA A 103 -2.41 -2.01 -11.19
CA ALA A 103 -3.39 -1.95 -10.10
C ALA A 103 -4.12 -3.30 -9.92
N ILE A 104 -4.51 -3.97 -10.99
CA ILE A 104 -5.12 -5.31 -10.97
C ILE A 104 -4.12 -6.34 -10.40
N LEU A 105 -2.87 -6.32 -10.88
CA LEU A 105 -1.84 -7.26 -10.45
C LEU A 105 -1.41 -7.03 -8.99
N GLY A 106 -1.43 -5.78 -8.52
CA GLY A 106 -1.22 -5.45 -7.11
C GLY A 106 -2.20 -6.20 -6.19
N ALA A 107 -3.44 -6.39 -6.64
CA ALA A 107 -4.44 -7.18 -5.92
C ALA A 107 -4.16 -8.70 -5.93
N VAL A 108 -3.35 -9.21 -6.86
CA VAL A 108 -3.02 -10.64 -6.98
C VAL A 108 -1.91 -11.06 -6.02
N PHE A 109 -0.84 -10.29 -5.93
CA PHE A 109 0.40 -10.75 -5.28
C PHE A 109 0.26 -11.03 -3.80
N ALA A 110 -0.35 -10.13 -3.03
CA ALA A 110 -0.46 -10.31 -1.58
C ALA A 110 -1.28 -11.55 -1.21
N PRO A 111 -2.48 -11.80 -1.78
CA PRO A 111 -3.23 -13.02 -1.49
C PRO A 111 -2.55 -14.29 -2.00
N VAL A 112 -1.88 -14.26 -3.16
CA VAL A 112 -1.18 -15.46 -3.68
C VAL A 112 0.01 -15.84 -2.80
N VAL A 113 0.82 -14.87 -2.36
CA VAL A 113 1.94 -15.12 -1.44
C VAL A 113 1.43 -15.63 -0.10
N ALA A 114 0.33 -15.05 0.42
CA ALA A 114 -0.32 -15.54 1.63
C ALA A 114 -0.78 -16.99 1.46
N ALA A 115 -1.44 -17.32 0.34
CA ALA A 115 -1.90 -18.68 0.05
C ALA A 115 -0.74 -19.68 -0.10
N ILE A 116 0.37 -19.30 -0.75
CA ILE A 116 1.58 -20.14 -0.82
C ILE A 116 2.16 -20.33 0.59
N THR A 117 2.22 -19.28 1.40
CA THR A 117 2.71 -19.37 2.79
C THR A 117 1.85 -20.33 3.62
N LEU A 118 0.52 -20.21 3.56
CA LEU A 118 -0.44 -21.11 4.22
C LEU A 118 -0.27 -22.57 3.77
N GLY A 119 -0.03 -22.79 2.48
CA GLY A 119 0.16 -24.13 1.93
C GLY A 119 1.50 -24.78 2.27
N LEU A 120 2.51 -24.01 2.67
CA LEU A 120 3.87 -24.48 2.94
C LEU A 120 4.18 -24.65 4.43
N VAL A 121 3.51 -23.88 5.32
CA VAL A 121 3.85 -23.75 6.74
C VAL A 121 2.77 -24.35 7.62
N HIS A 122 3.18 -24.99 8.73
CA HIS A 122 2.25 -25.50 9.72
C HIS A 122 1.60 -24.35 10.51
N GLN A 123 0.40 -24.61 11.04
CA GLN A 123 -0.42 -23.61 11.71
C GLN A 123 0.27 -23.01 12.95
N ASP A 124 1.05 -23.84 13.66
CA ASP A 124 1.79 -23.42 14.87
C ASP A 124 2.91 -22.42 14.57
N GLU A 125 3.48 -22.45 13.37
CA GLU A 125 4.56 -21.55 12.93
C GLU A 125 4.05 -20.38 12.09
N LEU A 126 2.76 -20.37 11.74
CA LEU A 126 2.20 -19.44 10.75
C LEU A 126 2.34 -17.98 11.17
N ALA A 127 2.05 -17.66 12.44
CA ALA A 127 2.13 -16.29 12.94
C ALA A 127 3.56 -15.72 12.86
N ALA A 128 4.56 -16.52 13.30
CA ALA A 128 5.97 -16.17 13.21
C ALA A 128 6.42 -16.01 11.74
N ARG A 129 5.92 -16.90 10.85
CA ARG A 129 6.23 -16.86 9.41
C ARG A 129 5.67 -15.61 8.75
N LEU A 130 4.42 -15.23 9.02
CA LEU A 130 3.80 -14.03 8.48
C LEU A 130 4.52 -12.76 8.96
N GLY A 131 4.94 -12.72 10.23
CA GLY A 131 5.77 -11.63 10.74
C GLY A 131 7.10 -11.51 10.00
N ARG A 132 7.76 -12.66 9.73
CA ARG A 132 9.01 -12.68 8.96
C ARG A 132 8.81 -12.28 7.49
N ASN A 133 7.70 -12.70 6.85
CA ASN A 133 7.34 -12.25 5.51
C ASN A 133 7.20 -10.73 5.45
N ALA A 134 6.52 -10.12 6.42
CA ALA A 134 6.37 -8.67 6.51
C ALA A 134 7.71 -7.97 6.73
N ALA A 135 8.61 -8.51 7.55
CA ALA A 135 9.95 -7.97 7.74
C ALA A 135 10.79 -8.04 6.45
N CYS A 136 10.73 -9.14 5.70
CA CYS A 136 11.41 -9.28 4.42
C CYS A 136 10.86 -8.29 3.38
N ASP A 137 9.53 -8.11 3.31
CA ASP A 137 8.87 -7.14 2.44
C ASP A 137 9.33 -5.70 2.75
N ARG A 138 9.36 -5.30 4.03
CA ARG A 138 9.84 -3.97 4.46
C ARG A 138 11.32 -3.75 4.10
N THR A 139 12.16 -4.77 4.35
CA THR A 139 13.59 -4.69 4.01
C THR A 139 13.78 -4.60 2.49
N GLY A 140 12.98 -5.34 1.72
CA GLY A 140 12.95 -5.25 0.26
C GLY A 140 12.61 -3.85 -0.23
N ASN A 141 11.55 -3.23 0.32
CA ASN A 141 11.17 -1.84 -0.03
C ASN A 141 12.31 -0.84 0.23
N LEU A 142 13.00 -0.94 1.38
CA LEU A 142 14.15 -0.08 1.68
C LEU A 142 15.32 -0.30 0.71
N PHE A 143 15.65 -1.57 0.45
CA PHE A 143 16.73 -1.94 -0.47
C PHE A 143 16.45 -1.41 -1.87
N ILE A 144 15.25 -1.61 -2.39
CA ILE A 144 14.87 -1.18 -3.73
C ILE A 144 14.84 0.34 -3.85
N ALA A 145 14.36 1.05 -2.83
CA ALA A 145 14.43 2.51 -2.81
C ALA A 145 15.90 3.00 -2.88
N ALA A 146 16.82 2.36 -2.17
CA ALA A 146 18.25 2.69 -2.24
C ALA A 146 18.84 2.40 -3.63
N VAL A 147 18.49 1.25 -4.24
CA VAL A 147 18.93 0.90 -5.60
C VAL A 147 18.33 1.86 -6.63
N ALA A 148 17.05 2.23 -6.49
CA ALA A 148 16.39 3.20 -7.37
C ALA A 148 17.04 4.59 -7.29
N ALA A 149 17.45 5.01 -6.07
CA ALA A 149 18.24 6.24 -5.90
C ALA A 149 19.54 6.17 -6.69
N ALA A 150 20.33 5.10 -6.51
CA ALA A 150 21.62 4.93 -7.16
C ALA A 150 21.49 4.84 -8.68
N VAL A 151 20.57 4.02 -9.18
CA VAL A 151 20.34 3.84 -10.62
C VAL A 151 19.77 5.11 -11.25
N GLY A 152 18.80 5.76 -10.61
CA GLY A 152 18.22 6.99 -11.12
C GLY A 152 19.22 8.16 -11.16
N THR A 153 20.11 8.26 -10.17
CA THR A 153 21.18 9.27 -10.16
C THR A 153 22.24 8.99 -11.22
N ALA A 154 22.61 7.70 -11.44
CA ALA A 154 23.67 7.35 -12.39
C ALA A 154 23.19 7.33 -13.85
N PHE A 155 21.94 6.91 -14.10
CA PHE A 155 21.43 6.62 -15.45
C PHE A 155 20.13 7.37 -15.81
N GLY A 156 19.66 8.25 -14.92
CA GLY A 156 18.43 9.02 -15.11
C GLY A 156 17.16 8.29 -14.63
N GLN A 157 16.07 9.06 -14.48
CA GLN A 157 14.81 8.61 -13.92
C GLN A 157 14.21 7.40 -14.68
N ARG A 158 14.34 7.38 -16.02
CA ARG A 158 13.86 6.29 -16.86
C ARG A 158 14.47 4.93 -16.52
N ALA A 159 15.74 4.92 -16.08
CA ALA A 159 16.45 3.69 -15.75
C ALA A 159 15.83 2.94 -14.55
N VAL A 160 15.13 3.64 -13.65
CA VAL A 160 14.44 3.04 -12.49
C VAL A 160 13.40 2.01 -12.93
N PHE A 161 12.71 2.22 -14.06
CA PHE A 161 11.70 1.30 -14.56
C PHE A 161 12.26 -0.07 -14.96
N PHE A 162 13.54 -0.15 -15.32
CA PHE A 162 14.19 -1.41 -15.68
C PHE A 162 14.58 -2.26 -14.46
N LEU A 163 14.47 -1.71 -13.24
CA LEU A 163 14.63 -2.51 -12.02
C LEU A 163 13.54 -3.56 -11.90
N VAL A 164 12.31 -3.26 -12.35
CA VAL A 164 11.19 -4.22 -12.30
C VAL A 164 11.47 -5.50 -13.08
N PRO A 165 11.81 -5.49 -14.37
CA PRO A 165 12.20 -6.71 -15.07
C PRO A 165 13.48 -7.33 -14.51
N PHE A 166 14.44 -6.54 -14.04
CA PHE A 166 15.66 -7.06 -13.43
C PHE A 166 15.37 -7.91 -12.18
N PHE A 167 14.67 -7.36 -11.19
CA PHE A 167 14.24 -8.11 -10.01
C PHE A 167 13.15 -9.13 -10.32
N GLY A 168 12.38 -8.90 -11.38
CA GLY A 168 11.38 -9.84 -11.89
C GLY A 168 11.97 -11.18 -12.28
N VAL A 169 13.12 -11.21 -12.96
CA VAL A 169 13.83 -12.45 -13.32
C VAL A 169 14.20 -13.24 -12.04
N TRP A 170 14.74 -12.57 -11.04
CA TRP A 170 15.09 -13.22 -9.77
C TRP A 170 13.85 -13.71 -9.02
N THR A 171 12.76 -12.94 -9.04
CA THR A 171 11.47 -13.33 -8.45
C THR A 171 10.94 -14.60 -9.10
N VAL A 172 10.96 -14.68 -10.43
CA VAL A 172 10.53 -15.86 -11.19
C VAL A 172 11.40 -17.07 -10.83
N TRP A 173 12.71 -16.90 -10.77
CA TRP A 173 13.63 -17.98 -10.37
C TRP A 173 13.32 -18.48 -8.94
N VAL A 174 13.11 -17.59 -7.98
CA VAL A 174 12.75 -17.93 -6.60
C VAL A 174 11.42 -18.68 -6.54
N VAL A 175 10.39 -18.18 -7.20
CA VAL A 175 9.05 -18.82 -7.23
C VAL A 175 9.12 -20.21 -7.84
N LEU A 176 9.86 -20.39 -8.93
CA LEU A 176 9.99 -21.69 -9.59
C LEU A 176 10.81 -22.68 -8.77
N SER A 177 11.69 -22.20 -7.87
CA SER A 177 12.43 -23.06 -6.94
C SER A 177 11.54 -23.70 -5.83
N ILE A 178 10.32 -23.17 -5.60
CA ILE A 178 9.35 -23.75 -4.70
C ILE A 178 8.69 -24.96 -5.39
N PRO A 179 8.83 -26.21 -4.91
CA PRO A 179 8.21 -27.36 -5.56
C PRO A 179 6.68 -27.26 -5.51
N SER A 180 6.01 -27.48 -6.65
CA SER A 180 4.54 -27.38 -6.73
C SER A 180 3.83 -28.38 -5.81
N HIS A 181 4.37 -29.59 -5.70
CA HIS A 181 3.85 -30.65 -4.84
C HIS A 181 4.00 -30.37 -3.34
N ALA A 182 4.85 -29.40 -2.95
CA ALA A 182 5.03 -29.01 -1.56
C ALA A 182 3.93 -28.08 -1.06
N ILE A 183 3.17 -27.45 -1.96
CA ILE A 183 2.09 -26.52 -1.62
C ILE A 183 0.82 -27.34 -1.39
N ASP A 184 0.37 -27.41 -0.15
CA ASP A 184 -0.93 -27.99 0.20
C ASP A 184 -2.04 -27.02 -0.24
N HIS A 185 -2.77 -27.40 -1.28
CA HIS A 185 -3.80 -26.56 -1.88
C HIS A 185 -5.06 -26.41 -1.02
N GLU A 186 -5.35 -27.36 -0.12
CA GLU A 186 -6.49 -27.27 0.80
C GLU A 186 -6.17 -26.26 1.91
N ARG A 187 -5.00 -26.36 2.54
CA ARG A 187 -4.52 -25.36 3.50
C ARG A 187 -4.39 -23.97 2.88
N ALA A 188 -3.90 -23.89 1.64
CA ALA A 188 -3.76 -22.64 0.93
C ALA A 188 -5.10 -21.90 0.70
N ARG A 189 -6.24 -22.60 0.82
CA ARG A 189 -7.61 -22.04 0.78
C ARG A 189 -8.16 -21.71 2.17
N GLY A 190 -7.37 -21.92 3.23
CA GLY A 190 -7.82 -21.71 4.61
C GLY A 190 -8.66 -22.84 5.19
N TRP A 191 -8.72 -24.01 4.53
CA TRP A 191 -9.45 -25.16 5.07
C TRP A 191 -8.65 -25.81 6.20
N THR A 192 -9.23 -25.78 7.40
CA THR A 192 -8.74 -26.57 8.53
C THR A 192 -9.59 -27.84 8.64
N HIS A 193 -8.94 -29.00 8.78
CA HIS A 193 -9.59 -30.32 8.89
C HIS A 193 -10.45 -30.54 10.16
N LYS A 194 -10.72 -29.51 10.96
CA LYS A 194 -11.62 -29.61 12.11
C LYS A 194 -12.85 -28.75 11.86
N GLY A 195 -13.97 -29.43 11.65
CA GLY A 195 -15.29 -28.91 11.44
C GLY A 195 -15.72 -27.74 12.35
N ALA A 196 -15.24 -26.56 12.05
CA ALA A 196 -15.93 -25.36 12.41
C ALA A 196 -17.15 -25.33 11.47
N SER A 197 -18.34 -25.59 12.02
CA SER A 197 -19.58 -25.27 11.34
C SER A 197 -19.45 -23.82 10.87
N LEU A 198 -19.30 -23.64 9.55
CA LEU A 198 -19.47 -22.33 8.95
C LEU A 198 -20.91 -21.96 9.25
N ASN A 199 -21.13 -21.17 10.31
CA ASN A 199 -22.36 -20.44 10.47
C ASN A 199 -22.60 -19.74 9.13
N GLU A 200 -23.81 -19.85 8.61
CA GLU A 200 -24.22 -19.34 7.32
C GLU A 200 -23.59 -17.96 7.04
N PRO A 201 -23.14 -17.71 5.80
CA PRO A 201 -22.57 -16.40 5.45
C PRO A 201 -23.61 -15.34 5.74
N ILE A 202 -23.36 -14.59 6.81
CA ILE A 202 -24.30 -13.58 7.30
C ILE A 202 -24.33 -12.46 6.27
N GLY A 203 -25.53 -12.14 5.79
CA GLY A 203 -25.75 -11.17 4.75
C GLY A 203 -25.12 -9.79 5.04
N TRP A 204 -24.92 -9.01 4.02
CA TRP A 204 -24.30 -7.67 4.07
C TRP A 204 -25.11 -6.66 4.90
N GLY A 205 -26.43 -6.86 5.03
CA GLY A 205 -27.33 -5.92 5.68
C GLY A 205 -26.89 -5.46 7.08
N PRO A 206 -26.60 -6.37 8.02
CA PRO A 206 -26.19 -5.99 9.38
C PRO A 206 -24.87 -5.22 9.45
N LEU A 207 -23.93 -5.43 8.49
CA LEU A 207 -22.66 -4.68 8.44
C LEU A 207 -22.89 -3.23 8.01
N LEU A 208 -23.84 -2.99 7.12
CA LEU A 208 -24.17 -1.66 6.61
C LEU A 208 -24.95 -0.81 7.62
N THR A 209 -25.36 -1.38 8.75
CA THR A 209 -26.07 -0.68 9.84
C THR A 209 -25.23 -0.54 11.12
N ASP A 210 -24.07 -1.19 11.18
CA ASP A 210 -23.17 -1.12 12.33
C ASP A 210 -22.44 0.24 12.36
N LYS A 211 -22.90 1.12 13.26
CA LYS A 211 -22.39 2.49 13.35
C LYS A 211 -20.88 2.56 13.62
N PRO A 212 -20.29 1.83 14.61
CA PRO A 212 -18.86 1.81 14.83
C PRO A 212 -18.05 1.38 13.61
N LEU A 213 -18.52 0.36 12.87
CA LEU A 213 -17.89 -0.11 11.66
C LEU A 213 -17.93 0.96 10.55
N LEU A 214 -19.08 1.61 10.35
CA LEU A 214 -19.23 2.66 9.35
C LEU A 214 -18.37 3.88 9.66
N ILE A 215 -18.25 4.26 10.94
CA ILE A 215 -17.36 5.34 11.40
C ILE A 215 -15.90 4.95 11.10
N LEU A 216 -15.47 3.74 11.46
CA LEU A 216 -14.11 3.28 11.20
C LEU A 216 -13.80 3.22 9.69
N ALA A 217 -14.74 2.73 8.87
CA ALA A 217 -14.60 2.70 7.42
C ALA A 217 -14.48 4.12 6.82
N SER A 218 -15.28 5.06 7.32
CA SER A 218 -15.21 6.47 6.92
C SER A 218 -13.88 7.11 7.33
N VAL A 219 -13.39 6.83 8.54
CA VAL A 219 -12.07 7.27 9.01
C VAL A 219 -10.97 6.71 8.11
N ALA A 220 -11.03 5.43 7.75
CA ALA A 220 -10.05 4.80 6.87
C ALA A 220 -10.06 5.42 5.46
N ALA A 221 -11.23 5.66 4.88
CA ALA A 221 -11.37 6.32 3.58
C ALA A 221 -10.78 7.75 3.59
N LEU A 222 -11.17 8.54 4.58
CA LEU A 222 -10.75 9.94 4.70
C LEU A 222 -9.27 10.09 5.03
N PHE A 223 -8.72 9.19 5.85
CA PHE A 223 -7.28 9.14 6.13
C PHE A 223 -6.51 8.90 4.83
N HIS A 224 -6.91 7.91 4.02
CA HIS A 224 -6.23 7.60 2.76
C HIS A 224 -6.51 8.64 1.68
N LEU A 225 -7.68 9.25 1.66
CA LEU A 225 -7.99 10.40 0.80
C LEU A 225 -7.05 11.57 1.10
N ALA A 226 -6.74 11.81 2.36
CA ALA A 226 -5.81 12.87 2.76
C ALA A 226 -4.33 12.50 2.51
N ASN A 227 -3.97 11.20 2.62
CA ASN A 227 -2.57 10.77 2.66
C ASN A 227 -2.00 10.34 1.30
N ALA A 228 -2.76 9.61 0.47
CA ALA A 228 -2.20 8.85 -0.64
C ALA A 228 -1.51 9.72 -1.72
N ALA A 229 -2.01 10.92 -1.97
CA ALA A 229 -1.38 11.84 -2.92
C ALA A 229 -0.18 12.61 -2.33
N MET A 230 -0.03 12.68 -0.99
CA MET A 230 1.00 13.55 -0.40
C MET A 230 2.43 13.17 -0.80
N LEU A 231 2.77 11.87 -0.79
CA LEU A 231 4.12 11.43 -1.16
C LEU A 231 4.41 11.63 -2.66
N PRO A 232 3.54 11.24 -3.61
CA PRO A 232 3.71 11.57 -5.01
C PRO A 232 3.86 13.06 -5.28
N LEU A 233 3.01 13.92 -4.70
CA LEU A 233 3.08 15.38 -4.89
C LEU A 233 4.35 15.98 -4.28
N LEU A 234 4.78 15.49 -3.11
CA LEU A 234 6.04 15.91 -2.51
C LEU A 234 7.23 15.52 -3.39
N SER A 235 7.23 14.30 -3.93
CA SER A 235 8.27 13.83 -4.85
C SER A 235 8.31 14.67 -6.13
N GLN A 236 7.16 15.04 -6.68
CA GLN A 236 7.06 15.96 -7.81
C GLN A 236 7.60 17.37 -7.48
N LYS A 237 7.25 17.93 -6.30
CA LYS A 237 7.75 19.24 -5.83
C LYS A 237 9.27 19.21 -5.68
N LEU A 238 9.83 18.15 -5.11
CA LEU A 238 11.27 17.95 -4.96
C LEU A 238 11.96 17.84 -6.34
N ALA A 239 11.38 17.07 -7.25
CA ALA A 239 11.91 16.88 -8.59
C ALA A 239 11.99 18.19 -9.39
N LEU A 240 10.94 19.01 -9.34
CA LEU A 240 10.91 20.32 -10.01
C LEU A 240 11.92 21.30 -9.40
N GLY A 241 12.15 21.22 -8.10
CA GLY A 241 13.11 22.10 -7.41
C GLY A 241 14.58 21.67 -7.57
N HIS A 242 14.84 20.42 -7.92
CA HIS A 242 16.19 19.82 -7.93
C HIS A 242 16.40 18.90 -9.14
N PRO A 243 16.49 19.47 -10.37
CA PRO A 243 16.68 18.69 -11.58
C PRO A 243 17.96 17.81 -11.52
N GLY A 244 17.86 16.57 -11.97
CA GLY A 244 18.93 15.57 -11.91
C GLY A 244 19.04 14.80 -10.59
N GLN A 245 18.21 15.13 -9.57
CA GLN A 245 18.16 14.42 -8.28
C GLN A 245 16.80 13.79 -7.99
N GLU A 246 15.94 13.70 -8.99
CA GLU A 246 14.52 13.30 -8.83
C GLU A 246 14.40 11.93 -8.16
N ALA A 247 15.15 10.93 -8.65
CA ALA A 247 15.11 9.58 -8.11
C ALA A 247 15.72 9.50 -6.70
N ALA A 248 16.81 10.22 -6.46
CA ALA A 248 17.48 10.23 -5.16
C ALA A 248 16.58 10.83 -4.06
N LEU A 249 15.96 11.98 -4.34
CA LEU A 249 15.11 12.68 -3.39
C LEU A 249 13.78 11.93 -3.14
N THR A 250 13.18 11.37 -4.20
CA THR A 250 12.01 10.48 -4.08
C THR A 250 12.34 9.27 -3.20
N SER A 251 13.45 8.62 -3.46
CA SER A 251 13.91 7.47 -2.66
C SER A 251 14.18 7.85 -1.21
N ALA A 252 14.84 8.99 -0.96
CA ALA A 252 15.12 9.47 0.39
C ALA A 252 13.82 9.70 1.18
N ALA A 253 12.80 10.31 0.54
CA ALA A 253 11.50 10.52 1.14
C ALA A 253 10.81 9.19 1.50
N ILE A 254 10.83 8.20 0.60
CA ILE A 254 10.30 6.86 0.84
C ILE A 254 11.05 6.18 2.00
N MET A 255 12.38 6.22 1.98
CA MET A 255 13.22 5.54 2.99
C MET A 255 12.97 6.10 4.39
N VAL A 256 12.89 7.41 4.56
CA VAL A 256 12.60 8.04 5.86
C VAL A 256 11.24 7.57 6.38
N GLY A 257 10.19 7.60 5.56
CA GLY A 257 8.88 7.09 5.93
C GLY A 257 8.93 5.62 6.37
N GLN A 258 9.56 4.76 5.58
CA GLN A 258 9.66 3.32 5.88
C GLN A 258 10.47 3.02 7.14
N LEU A 259 11.58 3.72 7.38
CA LEU A 259 12.41 3.56 8.58
C LEU A 259 11.64 3.91 9.85
N VAL A 260 10.83 4.96 9.82
CA VAL A 260 10.03 5.42 10.97
C VAL A 260 8.78 4.57 11.18
N MET A 261 8.21 4.03 10.10
CA MET A 261 7.00 3.19 10.16
C MET A 261 7.20 1.96 11.08
N VAL A 262 8.39 1.35 11.09
CA VAL A 262 8.68 0.17 11.92
C VAL A 262 8.55 0.49 13.42
N PRO A 263 9.31 1.44 14.01
CA PRO A 263 9.17 1.76 15.43
C PRO A 263 7.78 2.32 15.76
N ALA A 264 7.12 3.06 14.85
CA ALA A 264 5.77 3.55 15.07
C ALA A 264 4.77 2.39 15.20
N SER A 265 4.84 1.36 14.35
CA SER A 265 4.00 0.17 14.48
C SER A 265 4.24 -0.62 15.77
N LEU A 266 5.48 -0.64 16.29
CA LEU A 266 5.79 -1.28 17.56
C LEU A 266 5.14 -0.56 18.76
N LEU A 267 4.86 0.74 18.66
CA LEU A 267 4.12 1.46 19.71
C LEU A 267 2.70 0.92 19.89
N VAL A 268 2.10 0.34 18.85
CA VAL A 268 0.77 -0.26 18.92
C VAL A 268 0.71 -1.45 19.89
N ALA A 269 1.85 -2.13 20.14
CA ALA A 269 1.92 -3.13 21.20
C ALA A 269 1.59 -2.57 22.59
N ARG A 270 1.67 -1.24 22.77
CA ARG A 270 1.26 -0.55 24.01
C ARG A 270 -0.19 -0.04 23.97
N ALA A 271 -0.92 -0.30 22.87
CA ALA A 271 -2.31 0.16 22.73
C ALA A 271 -3.26 -0.37 23.80
N ASP A 272 -2.93 -1.51 24.42
CA ASP A 272 -3.66 -2.05 25.58
C ASP A 272 -3.47 -1.19 26.85
N ARG A 273 -2.41 -0.40 26.94
CA ARG A 273 -2.14 0.50 28.07
C ARG A 273 -2.59 1.93 27.79
N ILE A 274 -2.28 2.43 26.58
CA ILE A 274 -2.52 3.82 26.16
C ILE A 274 -3.98 4.03 25.72
N GLY A 275 -4.59 3.01 25.12
CA GLY A 275 -5.88 3.09 24.41
C GLY A 275 -5.70 3.13 22.88
N ARG A 276 -6.74 2.62 22.15
CA ARG A 276 -6.75 2.64 20.68
C ARG A 276 -6.97 4.04 20.14
N LYS A 277 -7.95 4.74 20.70
CA LYS A 277 -8.39 6.08 20.26
C LYS A 277 -7.30 7.13 20.35
N PRO A 278 -6.52 7.28 21.44
CA PRO A 278 -5.42 8.26 21.50
C PRO A 278 -4.34 8.01 20.44
N LEU A 279 -3.98 6.76 20.20
CA LEU A 279 -2.98 6.41 19.18
C LEU A 279 -3.50 6.66 17.76
N LEU A 280 -4.78 6.41 17.49
CA LEU A 280 -5.40 6.70 16.21
C LEU A 280 -5.47 8.22 15.96
N LEU A 281 -5.80 9.02 16.99
CA LEU A 281 -5.77 10.48 16.93
C LEU A 281 -4.35 10.98 16.67
N ALA A 282 -3.32 10.39 17.30
CA ALA A 282 -1.92 10.73 17.03
C ALA A 282 -1.50 10.44 15.61
N ALA A 283 -1.96 9.31 15.03
CA ALA A 283 -1.71 8.97 13.62
C ALA A 283 -2.31 10.03 12.66
N ILE A 284 -3.56 10.43 12.91
CA ILE A 284 -4.24 11.43 12.08
C ILE A 284 -3.63 12.84 12.30
N ALA A 285 -3.28 13.18 13.53
CA ALA A 285 -2.62 14.46 13.84
C ALA A 285 -1.26 14.57 13.12
N ALA A 286 -0.49 13.48 13.07
CA ALA A 286 0.76 13.44 12.31
C ALA A 286 0.53 13.73 10.82
N LEU A 287 -0.55 13.20 10.22
CA LEU A 287 -0.92 13.48 8.84
C LEU A 287 -1.30 14.95 8.62
N VAL A 288 -2.11 15.54 9.51
CA VAL A 288 -2.46 16.98 9.44
C VAL A 288 -1.20 17.83 9.52
N LEU A 289 -0.34 17.56 10.52
CA LEU A 289 0.90 18.29 10.73
C LEU A 289 1.84 18.15 9.53
N ARG A 290 1.95 16.94 8.95
CA ARG A 290 2.74 16.69 7.74
C ARG A 290 2.31 17.62 6.60
N GLY A 291 1.00 17.70 6.30
CA GLY A 291 0.49 18.54 5.23
C GLY A 291 0.81 20.02 5.46
N VAL A 292 0.67 20.51 6.68
CA VAL A 292 1.03 21.89 7.04
C VAL A 292 2.53 22.12 6.89
N LEU A 293 3.38 21.24 7.44
CA LEU A 293 4.84 21.40 7.39
C LEU A 293 5.41 21.34 5.98
N CYS A 294 4.77 20.61 5.05
CA CYS A 294 5.15 20.60 3.63
C CYS A 294 4.99 21.96 2.92
N THR A 295 4.27 22.92 3.53
CA THR A 295 4.09 24.27 2.96
C THR A 295 5.07 25.31 3.51
N LEU A 296 5.77 25.01 4.61
CA LEU A 296 6.61 26.01 5.30
C LEU A 296 7.98 26.22 4.65
N SER A 297 8.48 25.24 3.87
CA SER A 297 9.75 25.35 3.19
C SER A 297 9.77 24.53 1.89
N GLY A 298 10.54 25.01 0.89
CA GLY A 298 10.87 24.25 -0.32
C GLY A 298 12.19 23.48 -0.23
N ASP A 299 12.89 23.59 0.90
CA ASP A 299 14.18 22.93 1.09
C ASP A 299 14.04 21.40 1.09
N ALA A 300 14.92 20.70 0.36
CA ALA A 300 14.84 19.25 0.20
C ALA A 300 15.02 18.51 1.53
N ALA A 301 15.99 18.94 2.35
CA ALA A 301 16.24 18.29 3.64
C ALA A 301 15.04 18.44 4.58
N TRP A 302 14.39 19.63 4.57
CA TRP A 302 13.16 19.86 5.32
C TRP A 302 12.03 18.93 4.87
N LEU A 303 11.75 18.90 3.56
CA LEU A 303 10.66 18.11 2.99
C LEU A 303 10.84 16.60 3.22
N ILE A 304 12.11 16.13 3.16
CA ILE A 304 12.47 14.74 3.49
C ILE A 304 12.29 14.48 4.99
N ALA A 305 12.73 15.40 5.86
CA ALA A 305 12.58 15.25 7.31
C ALA A 305 11.10 15.18 7.72
N VAL A 306 10.23 15.94 7.06
CA VAL A 306 8.76 15.90 7.30
C VAL A 306 8.17 14.51 7.04
N GLN A 307 8.84 13.63 6.23
CA GLN A 307 8.38 12.26 6.00
C GLN A 307 8.48 11.35 7.24
N VAL A 308 9.15 11.78 8.30
CA VAL A 308 9.04 11.15 9.63
C VAL A 308 7.58 11.08 10.09
N LEU A 309 6.81 12.13 9.82
CA LEU A 309 5.37 12.15 10.15
C LEU A 309 4.54 11.18 9.28
N ASP A 310 4.95 10.92 8.04
CA ASP A 310 4.36 9.88 7.21
C ASP A 310 4.55 8.50 7.86
N GLY A 311 5.78 8.19 8.23
CA GLY A 311 6.10 6.93 8.90
C GLY A 311 5.34 6.75 10.22
N VAL A 312 5.21 7.79 11.02
CA VAL A 312 4.39 7.77 12.26
C VAL A 312 2.92 7.56 11.93
N GLY A 313 2.37 8.37 11.01
CA GLY A 313 0.95 8.32 10.64
C GLY A 313 0.53 6.96 10.11
N ILE A 314 1.19 6.48 9.06
CA ILE A 314 0.89 5.18 8.43
C ILE A 314 1.25 4.02 9.36
N GLY A 315 2.40 4.07 10.05
CA GLY A 315 2.83 3.00 10.94
C GLY A 315 1.85 2.73 12.08
N LEU A 316 1.31 3.79 12.68
CA LEU A 316 0.25 3.67 13.69
C LEU A 316 -1.08 3.25 13.05
N PHE A 317 -1.51 3.93 11.98
CA PHE A 317 -2.83 3.73 11.40
C PHE A 317 -3.03 2.31 10.86
N ASP A 318 -2.12 1.81 10.02
CA ASP A 318 -2.23 0.49 9.40
C ASP A 318 -2.16 -0.66 10.40
N THR A 319 -1.50 -0.43 11.54
CA THR A 319 -1.42 -1.43 12.61
C THR A 319 -2.63 -1.37 13.55
N LEU A 320 -3.17 -0.17 13.81
CA LEU A 320 -4.35 0.01 14.67
C LEU A 320 -5.65 -0.37 13.99
N LEU A 321 -5.78 -0.09 12.68
CA LEU A 321 -7.03 -0.33 11.95
C LEU A 321 -7.53 -1.78 12.07
N PRO A 322 -6.74 -2.83 11.79
CA PRO A 322 -7.18 -4.21 11.99
C PRO A 322 -7.45 -4.56 13.46
N LEU A 323 -6.75 -3.93 14.40
CA LEU A 323 -6.95 -4.16 15.83
C LEU A 323 -8.29 -3.57 16.30
N ILE A 324 -8.58 -2.33 15.96
CA ILE A 324 -9.87 -1.67 16.26
C ILE A 324 -11.02 -2.43 15.59
N LEU A 325 -10.82 -2.85 14.34
CA LEU A 325 -11.82 -3.65 13.61
C LEU A 325 -12.08 -4.99 14.31
N ALA A 326 -11.04 -5.66 14.81
CA ALA A 326 -11.20 -6.90 15.59
C ALA A 326 -11.97 -6.67 16.89
N ASP A 327 -11.72 -5.56 17.57
CA ASP A 327 -12.47 -5.19 18.79
C ASP A 327 -13.95 -4.94 18.47
N ILE A 328 -14.28 -4.20 17.40
CA ILE A 328 -15.66 -3.92 16.96
C ILE A 328 -16.38 -5.22 16.54
N MET A 329 -15.68 -6.10 15.82
CA MET A 329 -16.27 -7.34 15.29
C MET A 329 -16.21 -8.52 16.27
N ARG A 330 -15.81 -8.30 17.51
CA ARG A 330 -15.67 -9.35 18.53
C ARG A 330 -17.00 -10.09 18.76
N GLY A 331 -16.98 -11.41 18.69
CA GLY A 331 -18.17 -12.26 18.88
C GLY A 331 -19.13 -12.31 17.70
N THR A 332 -18.91 -11.54 16.63
CA THR A 332 -19.80 -11.50 15.45
C THR A 332 -19.47 -12.56 14.40
N GLY A 333 -18.25 -13.13 14.40
CA GLY A 333 -17.75 -14.02 13.34
C GLY A 333 -17.58 -13.34 11.98
N ARG A 334 -17.64 -12.01 11.89
CA ARG A 334 -17.71 -11.20 10.64
C ARG A 334 -16.43 -10.43 10.31
N TYR A 335 -15.36 -10.63 11.05
CA TYR A 335 -14.13 -9.84 10.92
C TYR A 335 -13.61 -9.75 9.47
N ASN A 336 -13.51 -10.89 8.76
CA ASN A 336 -12.94 -10.90 7.40
C ASN A 336 -13.80 -10.12 6.39
N VAL A 337 -15.13 -10.22 6.51
CA VAL A 337 -16.06 -9.47 5.63
C VAL A 337 -15.96 -7.98 5.92
N ALA A 338 -15.96 -7.59 7.19
CA ALA A 338 -15.80 -6.21 7.62
C ALA A 338 -14.44 -5.64 7.18
N ARG A 339 -13.36 -6.44 7.28
CA ARG A 339 -12.02 -6.07 6.80
C ARG A 339 -12.00 -5.83 5.29
N GLY A 340 -12.67 -6.68 4.51
CA GLY A 340 -12.81 -6.51 3.07
C GLY A 340 -13.57 -5.22 2.72
N LEU A 341 -14.67 -4.95 3.42
CA LEU A 341 -15.46 -3.72 3.24
C LEU A 341 -14.63 -2.47 3.56
N VAL A 342 -14.00 -2.44 4.74
CA VAL A 342 -13.16 -1.30 5.16
C VAL A 342 -11.99 -1.12 4.18
N GLY A 343 -11.33 -2.20 3.76
CA GLY A 343 -10.22 -2.13 2.79
C GLY A 343 -10.65 -1.59 1.41
N THR A 344 -11.85 -1.98 0.94
CA THR A 344 -12.40 -1.43 -0.32
C THR A 344 -12.66 0.08 -0.20
N ILE A 345 -13.31 0.51 0.87
CA ILE A 345 -13.64 1.92 1.11
C ILE A 345 -12.36 2.74 1.30
N GLN A 346 -11.38 2.22 2.04
CA GLN A 346 -10.03 2.77 2.18
C GLN A 346 -9.34 2.96 0.83
N GLY A 347 -9.39 1.94 -0.02
CA GLY A 347 -8.80 1.98 -1.36
C GLY A 347 -9.44 3.02 -2.26
N ILE A 348 -10.77 3.19 -2.20
CA ILE A 348 -11.48 4.24 -2.93
C ILE A 348 -10.97 5.62 -2.49
N GLY A 349 -10.84 5.86 -1.16
CA GLY A 349 -10.28 7.10 -0.64
C GLY A 349 -8.87 7.38 -1.18
N GLY A 350 -7.99 6.37 -1.14
CA GLY A 350 -6.63 6.47 -1.66
C GLY A 350 -6.56 6.75 -3.17
N SER A 351 -7.43 6.11 -3.96
CA SER A 351 -7.49 6.36 -5.40
C SER A 351 -7.96 7.77 -5.72
N VAL A 352 -9.06 8.22 -5.09
CA VAL A 352 -9.61 9.58 -5.31
C VAL A 352 -8.61 10.67 -4.88
N SER A 353 -7.76 10.38 -3.90
CA SER A 353 -6.70 11.29 -3.44
C SER A 353 -5.81 11.77 -4.58
N GLN A 354 -5.45 10.90 -5.52
CA GLN A 354 -4.55 11.23 -6.63
C GLN A 354 -5.14 12.32 -7.54
N ALA A 355 -6.42 12.20 -7.91
CA ALA A 355 -7.10 13.22 -8.68
C ALA A 355 -7.26 14.51 -7.86
N ALA A 356 -7.74 14.41 -6.62
CA ALA A 356 -7.94 15.58 -5.77
C ALA A 356 -6.65 16.38 -5.60
N GLY A 357 -5.54 15.70 -5.29
CA GLY A 357 -4.23 16.35 -5.16
C GLY A 357 -3.73 16.91 -6.47
N GLY A 358 -3.80 16.17 -7.57
CA GLY A 358 -3.35 16.61 -8.89
C GLY A 358 -4.11 17.82 -9.41
N PHE A 359 -5.44 17.86 -9.26
CA PHE A 359 -6.27 19.03 -9.59
C PHE A 359 -5.93 20.23 -8.71
N ALA A 360 -5.78 20.03 -7.40
CA ALA A 360 -5.43 21.11 -6.49
C ALA A 360 -4.08 21.76 -6.85
N VAL A 361 -3.07 20.96 -7.19
CA VAL A 361 -1.77 21.49 -7.64
C VAL A 361 -1.91 22.26 -8.94
N THR A 362 -2.65 21.74 -9.91
CA THR A 362 -2.82 22.40 -11.22
C THR A 362 -3.51 23.76 -11.10
N TRP A 363 -4.45 23.91 -10.16
CA TRP A 363 -5.22 25.15 -10.01
C TRP A 363 -4.60 26.16 -9.04
N ALA A 364 -3.97 25.70 -7.97
CA ALA A 364 -3.54 26.54 -6.85
C ALA A 364 -2.13 26.24 -6.32
N GLY A 365 -1.40 25.32 -6.96
CA GLY A 365 -0.03 24.98 -6.58
C GLY A 365 0.07 23.93 -5.47
N TYR A 366 1.31 23.51 -5.19
CA TYR A 366 1.61 22.43 -4.23
C TYR A 366 1.21 22.78 -2.79
N GLU A 367 1.43 24.01 -2.37
CA GLU A 367 1.10 24.48 -1.02
C GLU A 367 -0.41 24.36 -0.75
N ALA A 368 -1.23 24.81 -1.71
CA ALA A 368 -2.68 24.71 -1.61
C ALA A 368 -3.14 23.24 -1.59
N ALA A 369 -2.52 22.37 -2.37
CA ALA A 369 -2.82 20.94 -2.37
C ALA A 369 -2.49 20.28 -1.02
N PHE A 370 -1.33 20.58 -0.44
CA PHE A 370 -0.97 20.06 0.88
C PHE A 370 -1.90 20.56 1.99
N LEU A 371 -2.29 21.85 1.97
CA LEU A 371 -3.24 22.41 2.94
C LEU A 371 -4.64 21.81 2.75
N MET A 372 -5.08 21.62 1.51
CA MET A 372 -6.36 20.95 1.22
C MET A 372 -6.38 19.53 1.81
N LEU A 373 -5.32 18.75 1.55
CA LEU A 373 -5.20 17.39 2.08
C LEU A 373 -5.11 17.37 3.62
N ALA A 374 -4.38 18.32 4.23
CA ALA A 374 -4.37 18.50 5.68
C ALA A 374 -5.76 18.86 6.24
N GLY A 375 -6.50 19.70 5.54
CA GLY A 375 -7.89 20.04 5.86
C GLY A 375 -8.82 18.83 5.79
N VAL A 376 -8.66 18.00 4.76
CA VAL A 376 -9.39 16.72 4.66
C VAL A 376 -9.07 15.80 5.83
N ALA A 377 -7.80 15.76 6.29
CA ALA A 377 -7.39 14.94 7.43
C ALA A 377 -7.99 15.41 8.77
N LEU A 378 -8.41 16.65 8.91
CA LEU A 378 -9.12 17.13 10.09
C LEU A 378 -10.50 16.47 10.25
N VAL A 379 -11.16 16.09 9.14
CA VAL A 379 -12.48 15.46 9.20
C VAL A 379 -12.42 14.12 9.96
N PRO A 380 -11.56 13.15 9.58
CA PRO A 380 -11.44 11.90 10.35
C PRO A 380 -10.89 12.15 11.77
N PHE A 381 -10.08 13.20 12.01
CA PHE A 381 -9.64 13.56 13.36
C PHE A 381 -10.82 13.86 14.28
N PHE A 382 -11.70 14.76 13.85
CA PHE A 382 -12.89 15.11 14.63
C PHE A 382 -13.90 13.97 14.69
N LEU A 383 -14.02 13.16 13.63
CA LEU A 383 -14.90 12.00 13.62
C LEU A 383 -14.45 10.95 14.66
N VAL A 384 -13.15 10.68 14.77
CA VAL A 384 -12.60 9.83 15.83
C VAL A 384 -12.80 10.46 17.21
N LEU A 385 -12.52 11.76 17.34
CA LEU A 385 -12.62 12.45 18.61
C LEU A 385 -14.03 12.40 19.20
N THR A 386 -15.06 12.60 18.36
CA THR A 386 -16.45 12.78 18.81
C THR A 386 -17.31 11.51 18.71
N ALA A 387 -17.11 10.69 17.66
CA ALA A 387 -18.05 9.63 17.33
C ALA A 387 -17.49 8.20 17.52
N LEU A 388 -16.15 7.99 17.46
CA LEU A 388 -15.60 6.66 17.69
C LEU A 388 -15.39 6.46 19.22
N PRO A 389 -16.03 5.44 19.80
CA PRO A 389 -15.76 5.09 21.20
C PRO A 389 -14.36 4.49 21.37
N GLU A 390 -13.81 4.51 22.60
CA GLU A 390 -12.64 3.69 22.90
C GLU A 390 -13.04 2.21 22.79
N THR A 391 -12.32 1.45 21.95
CA THR A 391 -12.65 0.02 21.68
C THR A 391 -11.87 -0.94 22.55
N ARG A 392 -10.91 -0.44 23.33
CA ARG A 392 -10.16 -1.24 24.29
C ARG A 392 -11.13 -1.90 25.28
N SER A 393 -10.99 -3.23 25.46
CA SER A 393 -11.63 -3.93 26.59
C SER A 393 -11.08 -3.40 27.92
N PRO A 394 -11.91 -3.19 28.93
CA PRO A 394 -11.47 -2.81 30.26
C PRO A 394 -10.55 -3.86 30.90
#